data_946251647a0ce311d0a4059e0822958d
#
_entry.id   946251647a0ce311d0a4059e0822958d
#
_cell.length_a   1.000
_cell.length_b   1.000
_cell.length_c   1.000
_cell.angle_alpha   90.00
_cell.angle_beta   90.00
_cell.angle_gamma   90.00
#
_symmetry.space_group_name_H-M   'P 1'
#
loop_
_entity.id
_entity.type
_entity.pdbx_description
1 polymer ?
#
loop_
_entity_poly.entity_id
_entity_poly.type
_entity_poly.pdbx_seq_one_letter_code
_entity_poly.pdbx_strand_id
1 'polypeptide(L)'
;MNRRFRLAAVERLRAGTLADTARALAAARREAAAERERREVLRCELSATDGPHRGAPYEQEAAASRRARLRDEIRQATDRVDVATGRDLAAAATWNAARADLRSVEALHERHRLEVAAADARADQKATDELAALARRPDPGGDAP
;
A
#
# COMPACT_ATOMS: atom_id res chain seq x y z
N MET A 1 30.87 3.11 -17.29
CA MET A 1 29.82 3.31 -16.24
C MET A 1 29.14 1.98 -15.96
N ASN A 2 28.82 1.67 -14.69
CA ASN A 2 28.14 0.39 -14.38
C ASN A 2 26.68 0.46 -14.82
N ARG A 3 26.30 -0.27 -15.88
CA ARG A 3 24.93 -0.30 -16.43
C ARG A 3 23.93 -1.01 -15.51
N ARG A 4 24.40 -1.78 -14.50
CA ARG A 4 23.52 -2.46 -13.53
C ARG A 4 23.18 -1.52 -12.38
N PHE A 5 21.89 -1.37 -12.11
CA PHE A 5 21.41 -0.68 -10.93
C PHE A 5 21.76 -1.50 -9.67
N ARG A 6 22.63 -0.96 -8.81
CA ARG A 6 23.16 -1.67 -7.65
C ARG A 6 22.12 -1.97 -6.59
N LEU A 7 21.01 -1.19 -6.55
CA LEU A 7 19.93 -1.34 -5.57
C LEU A 7 18.75 -2.19 -6.08
N ALA A 8 18.87 -2.87 -7.21
CA ALA A 8 17.79 -3.72 -7.74
C ALA A 8 17.32 -4.83 -6.77
N ALA A 9 18.20 -5.32 -5.91
CA ALA A 9 17.84 -6.27 -4.86
C ALA A 9 17.01 -5.59 -3.75
N VAL A 10 17.34 -4.34 -3.40
CA VAL A 10 16.59 -3.54 -2.42
C VAL A 10 15.22 -3.19 -2.96
N GLU A 11 15.11 -2.81 -4.24
CA GLU A 11 13.84 -2.54 -4.91
C GLU A 11 12.90 -3.76 -4.84
N ARG A 12 13.40 -4.95 -5.16
CA ARG A 12 12.62 -6.21 -5.04
C ARG A 12 12.20 -6.49 -3.61
N LEU A 13 13.08 -6.28 -2.63
CA LEU A 13 12.74 -6.46 -1.21
C LEU A 13 11.65 -5.47 -0.78
N ARG A 14 11.74 -4.20 -1.16
CA ARG A 14 10.73 -3.17 -0.84
C ARG A 14 9.40 -3.47 -1.51
N ALA A 15 9.40 -3.96 -2.76
CA ALA A 15 8.18 -4.41 -3.43
C ALA A 15 7.53 -5.60 -2.70
N GLY A 16 8.30 -6.55 -2.21
CA GLY A 16 7.83 -7.64 -1.36
C GLY A 16 7.19 -7.13 -0.07
N THR A 17 7.89 -6.23 0.65
CA THR A 17 7.36 -5.60 1.87
C THR A 17 6.04 -4.85 1.61
N LEU A 18 5.93 -4.13 0.50
CA LEU A 18 4.69 -3.46 0.11
C LEU A 18 3.54 -4.46 -0.11
N ALA A 19 3.81 -5.57 -0.77
CA ALA A 19 2.82 -6.63 -0.99
C ALA A 19 2.34 -7.26 0.33
N ASP A 20 3.26 -7.50 1.27
CA ASP A 20 2.95 -8.05 2.59
C ASP A 20 2.09 -7.07 3.42
N THR A 21 2.48 -5.80 3.47
CA THR A 21 1.71 -4.76 4.18
C THR A 21 0.35 -4.51 3.55
N ALA A 22 0.20 -4.63 2.21
CA ALA A 22 -1.09 -4.55 1.54
C ALA A 22 -2.01 -5.70 1.95
N ARG A 23 -1.48 -6.94 2.09
CA ARG A 23 -2.25 -8.10 2.59
C ARG A 23 -2.69 -7.90 4.03
N ALA A 24 -1.79 -7.39 4.89
CA ALA A 24 -2.10 -7.09 6.28
C ALA A 24 -3.19 -6.00 6.40
N LEU A 25 -3.11 -4.93 5.63
CA LEU A 25 -4.13 -3.89 5.57
C LEU A 25 -5.49 -4.45 5.13
N ALA A 26 -5.51 -5.27 4.07
CA ALA A 26 -6.75 -5.89 3.61
C ALA A 26 -7.37 -6.83 4.66
N ALA A 27 -6.56 -7.54 5.45
CA ALA A 27 -7.03 -8.36 6.55
C ALA A 27 -7.63 -7.52 7.69
N ALA A 28 -6.94 -6.45 8.12
CA ALA A 28 -7.41 -5.55 9.16
C ALA A 28 -8.73 -4.86 8.77
N ARG A 29 -8.88 -4.44 7.51
CA ARG A 29 -10.13 -3.87 6.99
C ARG A 29 -11.29 -4.85 7.03
N ARG A 30 -11.05 -6.11 6.66
CA ARG A 30 -12.09 -7.16 6.75
C ARG A 30 -12.50 -7.42 8.19
N GLU A 31 -11.54 -7.45 9.13
CA GLU A 31 -11.83 -7.61 10.56
C GLU A 31 -12.69 -6.46 11.07
N ALA A 32 -12.30 -5.21 10.79
CA ALA A 32 -13.06 -4.03 11.20
C ALA A 32 -14.49 -4.00 10.60
N ALA A 33 -14.65 -4.42 9.34
CA ALA A 33 -15.95 -4.51 8.70
C ALA A 33 -16.83 -5.59 9.37
N ALA A 34 -16.28 -6.76 9.67
CA ALA A 34 -16.99 -7.86 10.32
C ALA A 34 -17.45 -7.47 11.74
N GLU A 35 -16.62 -6.77 12.52
CA GLU A 35 -17.03 -6.31 13.86
C GLU A 35 -18.12 -5.23 13.81
N ARG A 36 -18.06 -4.33 12.81
CA ARG A 36 -19.15 -3.36 12.58
C ARG A 36 -20.47 -4.04 12.23
N GLU A 37 -20.44 -5.04 11.37
CA GLU A 37 -21.60 -5.82 10.98
C GLU A 37 -22.20 -6.56 12.19
N ARG A 38 -21.38 -7.25 13.00
CA ARG A 38 -21.82 -7.92 14.23
C ARG A 38 -22.51 -6.96 15.19
N ARG A 39 -21.93 -5.77 15.41
CA ARG A 39 -22.55 -4.76 16.25
C ARG A 39 -23.89 -4.30 15.69
N GLU A 40 -24.01 -4.16 14.37
CA GLU A 40 -25.26 -3.72 13.75
C GLU A 40 -26.37 -4.79 13.87
N VAL A 41 -26.03 -6.07 13.72
CA VAL A 41 -26.97 -7.18 13.98
C VAL A 41 -27.54 -7.12 15.39
N LEU A 42 -26.66 -6.94 16.40
CA LEU A 42 -27.10 -6.81 17.80
C LEU A 42 -28.02 -5.60 18.03
N ARG A 43 -27.76 -4.47 17.34
CA ARG A 43 -28.64 -3.30 17.40
C ARG A 43 -30.01 -3.56 16.78
N CYS A 44 -30.04 -4.25 15.64
CA CYS A 44 -31.30 -4.66 15.03
C CYS A 44 -32.08 -5.61 15.94
N GLU A 45 -31.41 -6.58 16.59
CA GLU A 45 -32.04 -7.46 17.56
C GLU A 45 -32.60 -6.69 18.76
N LEU A 46 -31.87 -5.72 19.30
CA LEU A 46 -32.35 -4.87 20.38
C LEU A 46 -33.60 -4.10 19.94
N SER A 47 -33.57 -3.46 18.77
CA SER A 47 -34.72 -2.70 18.25
C SER A 47 -35.96 -3.59 18.03
N ALA A 48 -35.77 -4.82 17.62
CA ALA A 48 -36.87 -5.79 17.47
C ALA A 48 -37.50 -6.20 18.82
N THR A 49 -36.75 -6.06 19.93
CA THR A 49 -37.25 -6.35 21.26
C THR A 49 -37.86 -5.14 22.01
N ASP A 50 -37.84 -3.96 21.38
CA ASP A 50 -38.27 -2.69 22.04
C ASP A 50 -39.78 -2.40 21.89
N GLY A 51 -40.56 -3.36 21.39
CA GLY A 51 -42.00 -3.22 21.25
C GLY A 51 -42.76 -3.26 22.58
N PRO A 52 -43.99 -2.73 22.64
CA PRO A 52 -44.82 -2.77 23.87
C PRO A 52 -45.17 -4.23 24.19
N HIS A 53 -44.59 -4.75 25.26
CA HIS A 53 -44.87 -6.10 25.75
C HIS A 53 -46.20 -6.11 26.53
N ARG A 54 -47.25 -6.61 25.91
CA ARG A 54 -48.54 -6.86 26.53
C ARG A 54 -48.64 -8.33 26.99
N GLY A 55 -47.80 -8.71 27.95
CA GLY A 55 -47.74 -10.09 28.44
C GLY A 55 -47.83 -10.16 29.97
N ALA A 56 -47.82 -11.38 30.50
CA ALA A 56 -47.78 -11.64 31.91
C ALA A 56 -46.51 -11.02 32.58
N PRO A 57 -46.52 -10.70 33.88
CA PRO A 57 -45.36 -10.04 34.55
C PRO A 57 -44.00 -10.76 34.31
N TYR A 58 -44.01 -12.11 34.32
CA TYR A 58 -42.78 -12.90 34.07
C TYR A 58 -42.23 -12.76 32.62
N GLU A 59 -43.13 -12.54 31.64
CA GLU A 59 -42.71 -12.28 30.26
C GLU A 59 -42.07 -10.91 30.10
N GLN A 60 -42.60 -9.91 30.82
CA GLN A 60 -42.07 -8.57 30.85
C GLN A 60 -40.67 -8.54 31.50
N GLU A 61 -40.46 -9.31 32.58
CA GLU A 61 -39.17 -9.43 33.25
C GLU A 61 -38.15 -10.18 32.37
N ALA A 62 -38.54 -11.24 31.69
CA ALA A 62 -37.70 -11.95 30.74
C ALA A 62 -37.27 -11.06 29.56
N ALA A 63 -38.19 -10.24 29.01
CA ALA A 63 -37.90 -9.28 27.96
C ALA A 63 -36.94 -8.16 28.45
N ALA A 64 -37.14 -7.66 29.68
CA ALA A 64 -36.23 -6.68 30.24
C ALA A 64 -34.82 -7.24 30.45
N SER A 65 -34.70 -8.46 30.94
CA SER A 65 -33.44 -9.16 31.11
C SER A 65 -32.73 -9.41 29.76
N ARG A 66 -33.48 -9.77 28.72
CA ARG A 66 -32.92 -9.93 27.36
C ARG A 66 -32.40 -8.61 26.82
N ARG A 67 -33.16 -7.51 26.96
CA ARG A 67 -32.70 -6.17 26.55
C ARG A 67 -31.45 -5.73 27.29
N ALA A 68 -31.35 -6.00 28.59
CA ALA A 68 -30.15 -5.69 29.37
C ALA A 68 -28.91 -6.42 28.81
N ARG A 69 -29.04 -7.74 28.53
CA ARG A 69 -27.95 -8.53 27.93
C ARG A 69 -27.56 -8.00 26.57
N LEU A 70 -28.49 -7.71 25.67
CA LEU A 70 -28.20 -7.16 24.35
C LEU A 70 -27.46 -5.82 24.42
N ARG A 71 -27.82 -4.94 25.38
CA ARG A 71 -27.09 -3.69 25.60
C ARG A 71 -25.66 -3.93 26.06
N ASP A 72 -25.41 -4.94 26.89
CA ASP A 72 -24.06 -5.32 27.31
C ASP A 72 -23.25 -5.88 26.16
N GLU A 73 -23.84 -6.73 25.33
CA GLU A 73 -23.22 -7.27 24.13
C GLU A 73 -22.89 -6.18 23.10
N ILE A 74 -23.77 -5.18 22.93
CA ILE A 74 -23.53 -4.03 22.07
C ILE A 74 -22.36 -3.19 22.59
N ARG A 75 -22.23 -2.98 23.91
CA ARG A 75 -21.06 -2.28 24.48
C ARG A 75 -19.78 -3.03 24.16
N GLN A 76 -19.73 -4.33 24.43
CA GLN A 76 -18.57 -5.17 24.11
C GLN A 76 -18.25 -5.20 22.60
N ALA A 77 -19.29 -5.25 21.74
CA ALA A 77 -19.10 -5.17 20.30
C ALA A 77 -18.55 -3.80 19.86
N THR A 78 -18.94 -2.72 20.55
CA THR A 78 -18.40 -1.39 20.28
C THR A 78 -16.92 -1.31 20.62
N ASP A 79 -16.51 -1.83 21.77
CA ASP A 79 -15.10 -1.91 22.16
C ASP A 79 -14.27 -2.72 21.12
N ARG A 80 -14.82 -3.84 20.61
CA ARG A 80 -14.17 -4.63 19.56
C ARG A 80 -14.04 -3.85 18.24
N VAL A 81 -15.06 -3.07 17.85
CA VAL A 81 -15.01 -2.19 16.69
C VAL A 81 -13.90 -1.15 16.82
N ASP A 82 -13.76 -0.56 18.00
CA ASP A 82 -12.74 0.46 18.25
C ASP A 82 -11.33 -0.14 18.16
N VAL A 83 -11.12 -1.32 18.75
CA VAL A 83 -9.85 -2.05 18.64
C VAL A 83 -9.54 -2.43 17.18
N ALA A 84 -10.51 -2.99 16.45
CA ALA A 84 -10.33 -3.37 15.05
C ALA A 84 -10.08 -2.15 14.14
N THR A 85 -10.74 -1.03 14.40
CA THR A 85 -10.51 0.23 13.69
C THR A 85 -9.10 0.77 13.97
N GLY A 86 -8.62 0.69 15.21
CA GLY A 86 -7.25 1.04 15.56
C GLY A 86 -6.21 0.20 14.80
N ARG A 87 -6.45 -1.11 14.66
CA ARG A 87 -5.59 -2.01 13.85
C ARG A 87 -5.60 -1.65 12.36
N ASP A 88 -6.76 -1.31 11.79
CA ASP A 88 -6.88 -0.87 10.39
C ASP A 88 -6.05 0.40 10.15
N LEU A 89 -6.17 1.40 11.03
CA LEU A 89 -5.38 2.63 10.95
C LEU A 89 -3.88 2.38 11.06
N ALA A 90 -3.44 1.52 11.96
CA ALA A 90 -2.03 1.15 12.13
C ALA A 90 -1.51 0.41 10.88
N ALA A 91 -2.27 -0.53 10.32
CA ALA A 91 -1.92 -1.24 9.10
C ALA A 91 -1.86 -0.29 7.89
N ALA A 92 -2.76 0.69 7.80
CA ALA A 92 -2.74 1.72 6.76
C ALA A 92 -1.48 2.60 6.85
N ALA A 93 -1.06 2.99 8.05
CA ALA A 93 0.16 3.75 8.27
C ALA A 93 1.41 2.94 7.83
N THR A 94 1.48 1.66 8.19
CA THR A 94 2.57 0.76 7.80
C THR A 94 2.63 0.58 6.27
N TRP A 95 1.50 0.39 5.61
CA TRP A 95 1.42 0.30 4.15
C TRP A 95 1.86 1.59 3.46
N ASN A 96 1.45 2.75 3.97
CA ASN A 96 1.85 4.05 3.43
C ASN A 96 3.38 4.26 3.54
N ALA A 97 3.99 3.87 4.67
CA ALA A 97 5.43 3.92 4.85
C ALA A 97 6.17 3.01 3.84
N ALA A 98 5.72 1.74 3.70
CA ALA A 98 6.31 0.82 2.73
C ALA A 98 6.18 1.32 1.29
N ARG A 99 5.06 1.98 0.95
CA ARG A 99 4.86 2.60 -0.36
C ARG A 99 5.81 3.78 -0.61
N ALA A 100 6.05 4.61 0.40
CA ALA A 100 7.00 5.72 0.31
C ALA A 100 8.43 5.22 0.12
N ASP A 101 8.81 4.17 0.85
CA ASP A 101 10.10 3.52 0.74
C ASP A 101 10.36 2.96 -0.67
N LEU A 102 9.40 2.25 -1.25
CA LEU A 102 9.52 1.72 -2.61
C LEU A 102 9.67 2.86 -3.63
N ARG A 103 8.83 3.90 -3.55
CA ARG A 103 8.92 5.06 -4.45
C ARG A 103 10.29 5.75 -4.43
N SER A 104 10.92 5.81 -3.26
CA SER A 104 12.26 6.38 -3.12
C SER A 104 13.30 5.60 -3.93
N VAL A 105 13.24 4.27 -3.89
CA VAL A 105 14.15 3.40 -4.63
C VAL A 105 13.85 3.43 -6.13
N GLU A 106 12.57 3.45 -6.52
CA GLU A 106 12.16 3.58 -7.93
C GLU A 106 12.64 4.92 -8.53
N ALA A 107 12.56 6.01 -7.79
CA ALA A 107 13.09 7.31 -8.23
C ALA A 107 14.61 7.29 -8.43
N LEU A 108 15.34 6.59 -7.57
CA LEU A 108 16.78 6.39 -7.75
C LEU A 108 17.08 5.52 -8.96
N HIS A 109 16.31 4.48 -9.22
CA HIS A 109 16.45 3.62 -10.39
C HIS A 109 16.21 4.40 -11.67
N GLU A 110 15.16 5.21 -11.73
CA GLU A 110 14.86 6.05 -12.89
C GLU A 110 15.97 7.08 -13.14
N ARG A 111 16.48 7.74 -12.10
CA ARG A 111 17.63 8.63 -12.24
C ARG A 111 18.85 7.91 -12.81
N HIS A 112 19.19 6.74 -12.28
CA HIS A 112 20.30 5.93 -12.79
C HIS A 112 20.12 5.57 -14.26
N ARG A 113 18.90 5.20 -14.69
CA ARG A 113 18.56 4.89 -16.07
C ARG A 113 18.80 6.08 -16.99
N LEU A 114 18.37 7.27 -16.58
CA LEU A 114 18.59 8.52 -17.32
C LEU A 114 20.08 8.88 -17.41
N GLU A 115 20.84 8.69 -16.34
CA GLU A 115 22.29 8.92 -16.33
C GLU A 115 23.03 7.96 -17.29
N VAL A 116 22.65 6.69 -17.32
CA VAL A 116 23.22 5.70 -18.25
C VAL A 116 22.89 6.09 -19.68
N ALA A 117 21.64 6.42 -20.00
CA ALA A 117 21.22 6.83 -21.33
C ALA A 117 21.97 8.10 -21.81
N ALA A 118 22.12 9.08 -20.93
CA ALA A 118 22.87 10.29 -21.24
C ALA A 118 24.38 10.03 -21.45
N ALA A 119 24.96 9.06 -20.73
CA ALA A 119 26.35 8.67 -20.94
C ALA A 119 26.54 7.93 -22.25
N ASP A 120 25.62 7.02 -22.61
CA ASP A 120 25.65 6.30 -23.88
C ASP A 120 25.50 7.27 -25.06
N ALA A 121 24.55 8.22 -25.00
CA ALA A 121 24.39 9.25 -26.03
C ALA A 121 25.64 10.12 -26.24
N ARG A 122 26.34 10.49 -25.14
CA ARG A 122 27.60 11.24 -25.22
C ARG A 122 28.71 10.40 -25.88
N ALA A 123 28.77 9.10 -25.56
CA ALA A 123 29.74 8.20 -26.18
C ALA A 123 29.51 8.04 -27.69
N ASP A 124 28.26 7.89 -28.10
CA ASP A 124 27.85 7.79 -29.49
C ASP A 124 28.18 9.09 -30.27
N GLN A 125 27.87 10.25 -29.65
CA GLN A 125 28.21 11.54 -30.26
C GLN A 125 29.75 11.68 -30.43
N LYS A 126 30.52 11.33 -29.40
CA LYS A 126 31.99 11.37 -29.50
C LYS A 126 32.53 10.46 -30.60
N ALA A 127 32.01 9.24 -30.70
CA ALA A 127 32.41 8.32 -31.78
C ALA A 127 32.07 8.89 -33.18
N THR A 128 30.90 9.51 -33.33
CA THR A 128 30.48 10.16 -34.57
C THR A 128 31.39 11.34 -34.90
N ASP A 129 31.73 12.18 -33.96
CA ASP A 129 32.62 13.33 -34.12
C ASP A 129 34.05 12.89 -34.50
N GLU A 130 34.57 11.81 -33.88
CA GLU A 130 35.88 11.23 -34.22
C GLU A 130 35.89 10.70 -35.65
N LEU A 131 34.85 10.01 -36.11
CA LEU A 131 34.72 9.53 -37.49
C LEU A 131 34.65 10.69 -38.48
N ALA A 132 33.89 11.75 -38.15
CA ALA A 132 33.79 12.94 -38.97
C ALA A 132 35.14 13.70 -39.09
N ALA A 133 35.92 13.71 -38.00
CA ALA A 133 37.26 14.30 -38.00
C ALA A 133 38.26 13.50 -38.86
N LEU A 134 38.19 12.17 -38.79
CA LEU A 134 39.02 11.30 -39.64
C LEU A 134 38.69 11.47 -41.12
N ALA A 135 37.39 11.58 -41.47
CA ALA A 135 36.96 11.77 -42.88
C ALA A 135 37.39 13.13 -43.47
N ARG A 136 37.65 14.14 -42.62
CA ARG A 136 38.11 15.48 -43.04
C ARG A 136 39.64 15.60 -43.12
N ARG A 137 40.38 14.56 -42.76
CA ARG A 137 41.85 14.60 -42.85
C ARG A 137 42.25 14.61 -44.34
N PRO A 138 42.96 15.63 -44.84
CA PRO A 138 43.43 15.64 -46.23
C PRO A 138 44.42 14.50 -46.40
N ASP A 139 44.33 13.81 -47.53
CA ASP A 139 45.25 12.73 -47.93
C ASP A 139 46.65 13.31 -48.04
N PRO A 140 47.63 12.85 -47.22
CA PRO A 140 49.02 13.41 -47.33
C PRO A 140 49.78 13.01 -48.55
N GLY A 141 49.16 12.38 -49.58
CA GLY A 141 49.75 11.79 -50.73
C GLY A 141 49.53 12.52 -52.08
N GLY A 142 48.97 13.73 -52.06
CA GLY A 142 48.65 14.44 -53.32
C GLY A 142 49.57 15.57 -53.71
N ASP A 143 50.90 15.39 -53.63
CA ASP A 143 51.87 16.26 -54.34
C ASP A 143 53.12 15.45 -54.70
N ALA A 144 53.11 14.94 -55.90
CA ALA A 144 54.32 14.63 -56.59
C ALA A 144 54.14 14.99 -58.12
N PRO A 145 54.96 15.88 -58.63
CA PRO A 145 54.97 16.25 -60.05
C PRO A 145 55.50 15.15 -60.94
#